data_5a96f496b339d22a71fee4f390b0d54e
#
_entry.id   5a96f496b339d22a71fee4f390b0d54e
#
_cell.length_a   1.000
_cell.length_b   1.000
_cell.length_c   1.000
_cell.angle_alpha   90.00
_cell.angle_beta   90.00
_cell.angle_gamma   90.00
#
_symmetry.space_group_name_H-M   'P 1'
#
loop_
_entity.id
_entity.type
_entity.pdbx_description
1 polymer ?
#
loop_
_entity_poly.entity_id
_entity_poly.type
_entity_poly.pdbx_seq_one_letter_code
_entity_poly.pdbx_strand_id
1 'polypeptide(L)'
;MGSSTINTTIGLIIAGLSSTAHAAKLEETAPFPKPESGYTRQVIHLAPQTQEDAFQVEILAGKTLTVDCNRQRLGGILEEKNLEGWGYPFYRLDKVIGPMSTMMACPDGKSRKDFVPVVGDGFLLRYNSKLPIVLYVPKDVEVRYRIWSASSKVEKAVQE
;
A
#
# COMPACT_ATOMS: atom_id res chain seq x y z
N MET A 1 43.49 38.86 -45.95
CA MET A 1 42.07 39.18 -45.77
C MET A 1 41.41 37.87 -45.39
N GLY A 2 41.28 37.60 -44.09
CA GLY A 2 40.67 36.39 -43.52
C GLY A 2 39.37 36.78 -42.80
N SER A 3 38.26 36.23 -43.30
CA SER A 3 36.95 36.42 -42.71
C SER A 3 36.68 35.31 -41.70
N SER A 4 36.56 35.68 -40.43
CA SER A 4 36.26 34.75 -39.34
C SER A 4 34.77 34.73 -39.12
N THR A 5 34.10 33.58 -39.39
CA THR A 5 32.72 33.35 -39.13
C THR A 5 32.56 32.76 -37.72
N ILE A 6 31.90 33.51 -36.82
CA ILE A 6 31.54 33.07 -35.48
C ILE A 6 30.22 32.31 -35.54
N ASN A 7 30.28 30.99 -35.32
CA ASN A 7 29.09 30.16 -35.12
C ASN A 7 28.60 30.30 -33.68
N THR A 8 27.47 30.97 -33.47
CA THR A 8 26.77 31.05 -32.17
C THR A 8 25.81 29.87 -32.06
N THR A 9 26.17 28.87 -31.24
CA THR A 9 25.30 27.75 -30.92
C THR A 9 24.36 28.19 -29.76
N ILE A 10 23.08 28.37 -30.08
CA ILE A 10 22.05 28.64 -29.07
C ILE A 10 21.65 27.30 -28.44
N GLY A 11 22.08 27.06 -27.22
CA GLY A 11 21.66 25.90 -26.43
C GLY A 11 20.25 26.12 -25.89
N LEU A 12 19.29 25.31 -26.35
CA LEU A 12 17.93 25.28 -25.84
C LEU A 12 17.89 24.54 -24.49
N ILE A 13 17.78 25.27 -23.40
CA ILE A 13 17.59 24.71 -22.06
C ILE A 13 16.11 24.36 -21.92
N ILE A 14 15.75 23.07 -22.03
CA ILE A 14 14.43 22.57 -21.68
C ILE A 14 14.37 22.44 -20.16
N ALA A 15 13.78 23.41 -19.50
CA ALA A 15 13.42 23.33 -18.08
C ALA A 15 12.26 22.34 -17.92
N GLY A 16 12.57 21.11 -17.50
CA GLY A 16 11.58 20.12 -17.14
C GLY A 16 10.79 20.59 -15.92
N LEU A 17 9.52 20.97 -16.10
CA LEU A 17 8.57 21.18 -15.01
C LEU A 17 8.27 19.82 -14.36
N SER A 18 8.93 19.52 -13.26
CA SER A 18 8.54 18.42 -12.37
C SER A 18 7.25 18.81 -11.68
N SER A 19 6.11 18.34 -12.18
CA SER A 19 4.83 18.40 -11.48
C SER A 19 4.89 17.56 -10.22
N THR A 20 5.19 18.18 -9.09
CA THR A 20 4.96 17.57 -7.78
C THR A 20 3.45 17.56 -7.55
N ALA A 21 2.80 16.42 -7.81
CA ALA A 21 1.44 16.20 -7.38
C ALA A 21 1.43 16.25 -5.85
N HIS A 22 0.97 17.35 -5.28
CA HIS A 22 0.69 17.43 -3.85
C HIS A 22 -0.52 16.54 -3.58
N ALA A 23 -0.30 15.44 -2.86
CA ALA A 23 -1.41 14.69 -2.29
C ALA A 23 -2.20 15.64 -1.38
N ALA A 24 -3.49 15.84 -1.66
CA ALA A 24 -4.35 16.63 -0.80
C ALA A 24 -4.26 16.09 0.64
N LYS A 25 -4.26 16.98 1.63
CA LYS A 25 -4.26 16.55 3.02
C LYS A 25 -5.53 15.77 3.31
N LEU A 26 -5.44 14.71 4.10
CA LEU A 26 -6.60 13.86 4.41
C LEU A 26 -7.79 14.68 4.94
N GLU A 27 -7.54 15.68 5.76
CA GLU A 27 -8.53 16.58 6.34
C GLU A 27 -9.28 17.42 5.28
N GLU A 28 -8.70 17.63 4.11
CA GLU A 28 -9.35 18.31 2.97
C GLU A 28 -10.31 17.39 2.22
N THR A 29 -10.12 16.06 2.35
CA THR A 29 -11.00 15.08 1.73
C THR A 29 -12.26 14.85 2.55
N ALA A 30 -12.12 14.56 3.85
CA ALA A 30 -13.22 14.33 4.77
C ALA A 30 -12.72 14.30 6.24
N PRO A 31 -13.61 14.50 7.23
CA PRO A 31 -13.26 14.53 8.64
C PRO A 31 -13.07 13.13 9.24
N PHE A 32 -12.13 12.37 8.72
CA PHE A 32 -11.80 11.07 9.27
C PHE A 32 -11.40 11.17 10.76
N PRO A 33 -11.89 10.27 11.63
CA PRO A 33 -11.64 10.36 13.06
C PRO A 33 -10.14 10.33 13.39
N LYS A 34 -9.77 10.94 14.51
CA LYS A 34 -8.42 10.79 15.05
C LYS A 34 -8.21 9.35 15.52
N PRO A 35 -6.98 8.81 15.44
CA PRO A 35 -6.73 7.48 15.96
C PRO A 35 -6.95 7.41 17.46
N GLU A 36 -7.57 6.33 17.92
CA GLU A 36 -7.73 6.03 19.34
C GLU A 36 -6.38 5.72 20.02
N SER A 37 -6.37 5.73 21.35
CA SER A 37 -5.19 5.32 22.11
C SER A 37 -4.75 3.92 21.73
N GLY A 38 -3.45 3.74 21.49
CA GLY A 38 -2.89 2.46 21.02
C GLY A 38 -2.90 2.24 19.50
N TYR A 39 -3.56 3.13 18.74
CA TYR A 39 -3.63 3.06 17.26
C TYR A 39 -2.86 4.20 16.59
N THR A 40 -2.51 3.98 15.33
CA THR A 40 -2.03 5.00 14.40
C THR A 40 -2.93 5.02 13.16
N ARG A 41 -3.03 6.17 12.51
CA ARG A 41 -3.70 6.32 11.21
C ARG A 41 -2.66 6.30 10.12
N GLN A 42 -2.79 5.36 9.19
CA GLN A 42 -1.99 5.22 7.98
C GLN A 42 -2.85 5.59 6.77
N VAL A 43 -2.29 6.27 5.78
CA VAL A 43 -3.03 6.73 4.60
C VAL A 43 -2.26 6.35 3.34
N ILE A 44 -2.97 5.73 2.38
CA ILE A 44 -2.42 5.39 1.08
C ILE A 44 -3.14 6.25 0.02
N HIS A 45 -2.37 7.01 -0.74
CA HIS A 45 -2.85 7.72 -1.91
C HIS A 45 -2.43 6.96 -3.17
N LEU A 46 -3.41 6.59 -3.98
CA LEU A 46 -3.19 5.85 -5.21
C LEU A 46 -3.06 6.81 -6.40
N ALA A 47 -2.19 6.50 -7.34
CA ALA A 47 -2.09 7.24 -8.59
C ALA A 47 -3.29 6.92 -9.50
N PRO A 48 -3.88 7.89 -10.23
CA PRO A 48 -4.92 7.60 -11.21
C PRO A 48 -4.49 6.60 -12.27
N GLN A 49 -5.38 5.66 -12.62
CA GLN A 49 -5.20 4.67 -13.68
C GLN A 49 -6.32 4.80 -14.71
N THR A 50 -6.03 4.46 -15.98
CA THR A 50 -7.02 4.55 -17.07
C THR A 50 -8.20 3.59 -16.88
N GLN A 51 -7.94 2.40 -16.30
CA GLN A 51 -8.92 1.34 -16.06
C GLN A 51 -8.76 0.85 -14.63
N GLU A 52 -9.26 1.61 -13.65
CA GLU A 52 -9.10 1.29 -12.23
C GLU A 52 -9.74 -0.03 -11.82
N ASP A 53 -10.78 -0.46 -12.51
CA ASP A 53 -11.46 -1.74 -12.32
C ASP A 53 -10.60 -2.97 -12.66
N ALA A 54 -9.52 -2.77 -13.43
CA ALA A 54 -8.52 -3.81 -13.70
C ALA A 54 -7.49 -3.99 -12.55
N PHE A 55 -7.59 -3.20 -11.48
CA PHE A 55 -6.62 -3.22 -10.40
C PHE A 55 -7.26 -3.49 -9.04
N GLN A 56 -6.46 -4.05 -8.15
CA GLN A 56 -6.79 -4.21 -6.73
C GLN A 56 -5.61 -3.79 -5.87
N VAL A 57 -5.88 -3.42 -4.62
CA VAL A 57 -4.87 -3.03 -3.65
C VAL A 57 -4.84 -4.07 -2.54
N GLU A 58 -3.72 -4.76 -2.39
CA GLU A 58 -3.49 -5.65 -1.26
C GLU A 58 -2.82 -4.88 -0.13
N ILE A 59 -3.46 -4.87 1.02
CA ILE A 59 -2.90 -4.30 2.24
C ILE A 59 -2.01 -5.35 2.92
N LEU A 60 -0.78 -4.99 3.16
CA LEU A 60 0.21 -5.82 3.84
C LEU A 60 0.49 -5.20 5.21
N ALA A 61 -0.39 -5.44 6.17
CA ALA A 61 -0.15 -5.08 7.55
C ALA A 61 0.72 -6.15 8.23
N GLY A 62 1.62 -5.77 9.11
CA GLY A 62 2.50 -6.72 9.77
C GLY A 62 3.45 -6.09 10.77
N LYS A 63 4.34 -6.91 11.32
CA LYS A 63 5.38 -6.47 12.26
C LYS A 63 6.75 -6.96 11.79
N THR A 64 7.77 -6.14 11.97
CA THR A 64 9.16 -6.58 11.78
C THR A 64 9.62 -7.30 13.04
N LEU A 65 9.77 -8.62 12.96
CA LEU A 65 10.15 -9.50 14.07
C LEU A 65 11.49 -10.17 13.81
N THR A 66 12.13 -10.66 14.86
CA THR A 66 13.26 -11.58 14.73
C THR A 66 12.71 -12.99 14.51
N VAL A 67 13.01 -13.57 13.35
CA VAL A 67 12.52 -14.89 12.92
C VAL A 67 13.69 -15.83 12.65
N ASP A 68 13.45 -17.12 12.79
CA ASP A 68 14.35 -18.20 12.37
C ASP A 68 14.09 -18.65 10.92
N CYS A 69 14.37 -19.89 10.57
CA CYS A 69 14.08 -20.47 9.26
C CYS A 69 12.58 -20.76 9.05
N ASN A 70 11.78 -20.75 10.12
CA ASN A 70 10.38 -21.08 10.07
C ASN A 70 9.55 -19.96 9.46
N ARG A 71 8.46 -20.33 8.76
CA ARG A 71 7.50 -19.37 8.25
C ARG A 71 6.62 -18.88 9.39
N GLN A 72 6.64 -17.57 9.60
CA GLN A 72 5.83 -16.93 10.63
C GLN A 72 4.74 -16.06 9.99
N ARG A 73 3.60 -15.95 10.68
CA ARG A 73 2.48 -15.08 10.33
C ARG A 73 1.73 -14.63 11.57
N LEU A 74 1.08 -13.49 11.47
CA LEU A 74 0.14 -12.98 12.46
C LEU A 74 -1.28 -13.24 11.97
N GLY A 75 -2.24 -13.43 12.87
CA GLY A 75 -3.66 -13.43 12.55
C GLY A 75 -4.26 -12.06 12.80
N GLY A 76 -5.32 -11.70 12.08
CA GLY A 76 -6.05 -10.46 12.28
C GLY A 76 -7.18 -10.28 11.28
N ILE A 77 -8.02 -9.31 11.51
CA ILE A 77 -9.15 -8.96 10.63
C ILE A 77 -9.05 -7.49 10.31
N LEU A 78 -9.07 -7.17 9.02
CA LEU A 78 -9.17 -5.81 8.53
C LEU A 78 -10.64 -5.51 8.24
N GLU A 79 -11.30 -4.83 9.16
CA GLU A 79 -12.72 -4.48 9.05
C GLU A 79 -12.90 -3.18 8.26
N GLU A 80 -13.79 -3.19 7.27
CA GLU A 80 -14.27 -1.98 6.62
C GLU A 80 -15.33 -1.30 7.49
N LYS A 81 -15.19 0.01 7.66
CA LYS A 81 -16.13 0.88 8.36
C LYS A 81 -16.45 2.07 7.47
N ASN A 82 -17.62 2.67 7.65
CA ASN A 82 -18.03 3.84 6.90
C ASN A 82 -17.96 5.10 7.76
N LEU A 83 -17.45 6.17 7.17
CA LEU A 83 -17.47 7.49 7.78
C LEU A 83 -18.90 8.02 7.77
N GLU A 84 -19.46 8.21 8.94
CA GLU A 84 -20.84 8.63 9.12
C GLU A 84 -21.12 9.97 8.43
N GLY A 85 -22.23 10.07 7.71
CA GLY A 85 -22.63 11.24 6.96
C GLY A 85 -21.89 11.45 5.61
N TRP A 86 -20.81 10.71 5.34
CA TRP A 86 -19.99 10.83 4.13
C TRP A 86 -20.03 9.57 3.25
N GLY A 87 -20.26 8.40 3.84
CA GLY A 87 -20.25 7.12 3.11
C GLY A 87 -18.86 6.70 2.61
N TYR A 88 -17.79 7.35 3.05
CA TYR A 88 -16.43 7.00 2.67
C TYR A 88 -15.91 5.86 3.54
N PRO A 89 -15.33 4.81 2.94
CA PRO A 89 -14.78 3.70 3.69
C PRO A 89 -13.49 4.09 4.41
N PHE A 90 -13.29 3.51 5.59
CA PHE A 90 -12.01 3.41 6.25
C PHE A 90 -11.85 2.02 6.86
N TYR A 91 -10.64 1.63 7.18
CA TYR A 91 -10.35 0.26 7.59
C TYR A 91 -9.72 0.24 8.97
N ARG A 92 -10.11 -0.74 9.78
CA ARG A 92 -9.56 -0.94 11.12
C ARG A 92 -9.01 -2.36 11.25
N LEU A 93 -7.74 -2.47 11.64
CA LEU A 93 -7.12 -3.75 11.92
C LEU A 93 -7.26 -4.04 13.42
N ASP A 94 -8.05 -5.05 13.72
CA ASP A 94 -8.29 -5.50 15.10
C ASP A 94 -7.78 -6.94 15.32
N LYS A 95 -7.69 -7.34 16.58
CA LYS A 95 -7.39 -8.71 17.02
C LYS A 95 -6.10 -9.29 16.38
N VAL A 96 -5.03 -8.48 16.35
CA VAL A 96 -3.73 -8.98 15.90
C VAL A 96 -3.17 -9.96 16.93
N ILE A 97 -3.05 -11.24 16.53
CA ILE A 97 -2.59 -12.35 17.37
C ILE A 97 -1.38 -13.05 16.74
N GLY A 98 -0.61 -13.75 17.56
CA GLY A 98 0.56 -14.49 17.13
C GLY A 98 1.88 -13.84 17.60
N PRO A 99 3.02 -14.21 16.99
CA PRO A 99 3.15 -14.93 15.71
C PRO A 99 2.83 -16.43 15.83
N MET A 100 2.25 -16.97 14.75
CA MET A 100 2.12 -18.41 14.50
C MET A 100 3.29 -18.85 13.63
N SER A 101 3.94 -19.97 13.96
CA SER A 101 5.15 -20.44 13.29
C SER A 101 5.03 -21.93 12.92
N THR A 102 5.66 -22.33 11.81
CA THR A 102 5.97 -23.73 11.58
C THR A 102 7.03 -24.18 12.60
N MET A 103 7.14 -25.47 12.84
CA MET A 103 8.05 -26.05 13.86
C MET A 103 9.08 -26.96 13.20
N MET A 104 9.81 -26.45 12.22
CA MET A 104 10.92 -27.19 11.59
C MET A 104 12.23 -26.93 12.35
N ALA A 105 13.07 -27.96 12.41
CA ALA A 105 14.43 -27.75 12.90
C ALA A 105 15.20 -26.82 11.95
N CYS A 106 15.86 -25.81 12.50
CA CYS A 106 16.68 -24.87 11.74
C CYS A 106 18.16 -25.30 11.88
N PRO A 107 18.75 -25.95 10.87
CA PRO A 107 20.08 -26.54 10.98
C PRO A 107 21.20 -25.53 11.26
N ASP A 108 21.00 -24.29 10.80
CA ASP A 108 22.00 -23.22 10.92
C ASP A 108 21.87 -22.37 12.18
N GLY A 109 20.76 -22.55 12.94
CA GLY A 109 20.47 -21.78 14.16
C GLY A 109 20.41 -20.27 13.97
N LYS A 110 20.35 -19.79 12.71
CA LYS A 110 20.39 -18.36 12.41
C LYS A 110 19.01 -17.72 12.56
N SER A 111 19.03 -16.49 12.99
CA SER A 111 17.85 -15.61 13.00
C SER A 111 18.10 -14.34 12.20
N ARG A 112 17.02 -13.74 11.67
CA ARG A 112 17.05 -12.47 10.94
C ARG A 112 15.84 -11.62 11.31
N LYS A 113 15.94 -10.32 11.08
CA LYS A 113 14.75 -9.47 11.10
C LYS A 113 13.99 -9.62 9.79
N ASP A 114 12.69 -9.89 9.88
CA ASP A 114 11.84 -10.05 8.70
C ASP A 114 10.45 -9.48 8.97
N PHE A 115 9.77 -9.07 7.90
CA PHE A 115 8.40 -8.61 7.98
C PHE A 115 7.44 -9.79 8.06
N VAL A 116 6.75 -9.91 9.19
CA VAL A 116 5.77 -10.95 9.44
C VAL A 116 4.38 -10.40 9.17
N PRO A 117 3.71 -10.84 8.08
CA PRO A 117 2.42 -10.30 7.70
C PRO A 117 1.30 -10.80 8.61
N VAL A 118 0.29 -9.97 8.78
CA VAL A 118 -1.04 -10.36 9.26
C VAL A 118 -1.77 -11.02 8.09
N VAL A 119 -2.36 -12.19 8.35
CA VAL A 119 -3.18 -12.92 7.39
C VAL A 119 -4.60 -13.05 7.94
N GLY A 120 -5.57 -12.97 7.06
CA GLY A 120 -7.00 -13.02 7.40
C GLY A 120 -7.84 -12.41 6.29
N ASP A 121 -9.04 -11.97 6.62
CA ASP A 121 -9.98 -11.38 5.67
C ASP A 121 -9.85 -9.85 5.58
N GLY A 122 -10.35 -9.28 4.48
CA GLY A 122 -10.46 -7.83 4.26
C GLY A 122 -9.21 -7.14 3.71
N PHE A 123 -8.13 -7.87 3.42
CA PHE A 123 -6.85 -7.26 3.00
C PHE A 123 -6.74 -6.96 1.50
N LEU A 124 -7.71 -7.36 0.68
CA LEU A 124 -7.73 -7.09 -0.75
C LEU A 124 -8.87 -6.11 -1.08
N LEU A 125 -8.51 -4.91 -1.48
CA LEU A 125 -9.40 -3.78 -1.68
C LEU A 125 -9.55 -3.45 -3.17
N ARG A 126 -10.66 -2.83 -3.55
CA ARG A 126 -10.81 -2.24 -4.88
C ARG A 126 -9.88 -1.05 -5.05
N TYR A 127 -9.33 -0.92 -6.26
CA TYR A 127 -8.57 0.27 -6.62
C TYR A 127 -9.52 1.47 -6.80
N ASN A 128 -9.22 2.58 -6.16
CA ASN A 128 -9.91 3.86 -6.34
C ASN A 128 -8.95 5.00 -6.02
N SER A 129 -8.46 5.70 -7.02
CA SER A 129 -7.55 6.82 -6.83
C SER A 129 -8.23 8.11 -6.35
N LYS A 130 -9.57 8.17 -6.41
CA LYS A 130 -10.34 9.36 -6.02
C LYS A 130 -10.47 9.52 -4.51
N LEU A 131 -10.30 8.43 -3.77
CA LEU A 131 -10.36 8.42 -2.31
C LEU A 131 -9.08 7.82 -1.72
N PRO A 132 -8.53 8.40 -0.66
CA PRO A 132 -7.43 7.78 0.07
C PRO A 132 -7.91 6.51 0.79
N ILE A 133 -7.06 5.49 0.85
CA ILE A 133 -7.29 4.34 1.73
C ILE A 133 -6.80 4.74 3.12
N VAL A 134 -7.73 4.84 4.07
CA VAL A 134 -7.46 5.23 5.46
C VAL A 134 -7.52 4.01 6.35
N LEU A 135 -6.41 3.70 7.04
CA LEU A 135 -6.29 2.53 7.89
C LEU A 135 -5.96 2.95 9.32
N TYR A 136 -6.63 2.35 10.28
CA TYR A 136 -6.31 2.44 11.70
C TYR A 136 -5.72 1.11 12.15
N VAL A 137 -4.47 1.12 12.56
CA VAL A 137 -3.74 -0.08 12.95
C VAL A 137 -3.08 0.11 14.32
N PRO A 138 -2.84 -0.97 15.09
CA PRO A 138 -2.06 -0.88 16.32
C PRO A 138 -0.69 -0.20 16.07
N LYS A 139 -0.17 0.54 17.06
CA LYS A 139 1.06 1.34 16.92
C LYS A 139 2.30 0.55 16.54
N ASP A 140 2.33 -0.74 16.84
CA ASP A 140 3.42 -1.66 16.57
C ASP A 140 3.25 -2.41 15.24
N VAL A 141 2.21 -2.06 14.45
CA VAL A 141 1.93 -2.62 13.13
C VAL A 141 2.40 -1.64 12.05
N GLU A 142 3.22 -2.14 11.15
CA GLU A 142 3.65 -1.48 9.92
C GLU A 142 2.67 -1.80 8.80
N VAL A 143 2.34 -0.82 7.97
CA VAL A 143 1.47 -1.01 6.79
C VAL A 143 2.29 -0.81 5.53
N ARG A 144 2.26 -1.81 4.66
CA ARG A 144 2.74 -1.79 3.28
C ARG A 144 1.58 -2.11 2.36
N TYR A 145 1.73 -1.93 1.08
CA TYR A 145 0.72 -2.34 0.09
C TYR A 145 1.37 -2.75 -1.22
N ARG A 146 0.64 -3.51 -2.01
CA ARG A 146 0.99 -3.79 -3.41
C ARG A 146 -0.24 -3.70 -4.29
N ILE A 147 0.00 -3.43 -5.57
CA ILE A 147 -1.06 -3.35 -6.57
C ILE A 147 -1.08 -4.66 -7.36
N TRP A 148 -2.26 -5.23 -7.48
CA TRP A 148 -2.56 -6.33 -8.38
C TRP A 148 -3.18 -5.77 -9.65
N SER A 149 -2.87 -6.37 -10.80
CA SER A 149 -3.49 -6.03 -12.07
C SER A 149 -4.06 -7.27 -12.73
N ALA A 150 -5.26 -7.16 -13.30
CA ALA A 150 -5.86 -8.20 -14.11
C ALA A 150 -5.08 -8.40 -15.41
N SER A 151 -5.04 -9.64 -15.91
CA SER A 151 -4.57 -9.91 -17.26
C SER A 151 -5.51 -9.27 -18.28
N SER A 152 -4.97 -8.76 -19.39
CA SER A 152 -5.78 -8.33 -20.53
C SER A 152 -6.43 -9.50 -21.27
N LYS A 153 -5.92 -10.73 -21.06
CA LYS A 153 -6.45 -11.94 -21.65
C LYS A 153 -7.62 -12.47 -20.83
N VAL A 154 -8.80 -12.55 -21.45
CA VAL A 154 -10.00 -13.16 -20.88
C VAL A 154 -10.16 -14.55 -21.45
N GLU A 155 -10.30 -15.56 -20.60
CA GLU A 155 -10.55 -16.94 -20.99
C GLU A 155 -12.03 -17.29 -20.86
N LYS A 156 -12.50 -18.18 -21.75
CA LYS A 156 -13.87 -18.67 -21.69
C LYS A 156 -13.92 -20.00 -20.91
N ALA A 157 -14.87 -20.10 -19.97
CA ALA A 157 -15.14 -21.36 -19.30
C ALA A 157 -15.70 -22.42 -20.27
N VAL A 158 -15.39 -23.68 -20.03
CA VAL A 158 -16.01 -24.83 -20.71
C VAL A 158 -17.15 -25.39 -19.87
N GLN A 159 -18.17 -25.92 -20.54
CA GLN A 159 -19.27 -26.61 -19.88
C GLN A 159 -18.93 -28.11 -19.88
N GLU A 160 -18.95 -28.74 -18.70
CA GLU A 160 -18.79 -30.17 -18.51
C GLU A 160 -20.12 -30.85 -18.15
#